data_df502423186b28f333fff0a42366524e
#
_entry.id   df502423186b28f333fff0a42366524e
#
_cell.length_a   1.000
_cell.length_b   1.000
_cell.length_c   1.000
_cell.angle_alpha   90.00
_cell.angle_beta   90.00
_cell.angle_gamma   90.00
#
_symmetry.space_group_name_H-M   'P 1'
#
loop_
_entity.id
_entity.type
_entity.pdbx_description
1 polymer ?
#
loop_
_entity_poly.entity_id
_entity_poly.type
_entity_poly.pdbx_seq_one_letter_code
_entity_poly.pdbx_strand_id
1 'polypeptide(L)'
;MEKVEASMHGWAQAPYGTKAQVDANYKRMLHYGCMPDNARYVQFGVASHNLFDLCYAMLLREREGVRDQVEFEMLEGMANHQARVIRQAAEGLLLYAPVVLKEDFHSAIAYLVRRLDENTSEENFLHDLFGMTPGSRSWEVQKKRFLKACQEKDEVKYGPNRTQNRAADPIQPSHYRDAFANERDTDWSLRQNAEWINGMIAAEKEKSGEEIPLVIDGEEITTNLWGVGRDPSRHNEVSYKFAYADFDQVEHALVTADRARSSWASKSIGESAEILHRAAQELSRIRGEAIAAMVRDAGKAPTEADVEVSEAIDFCRYYAEGLDRDGMNDGVEMSPLGTICVMSPWNFPFAIPTGGVAAALMAGNAVVFKPSELAVYTAWQIVQAFWRA
;
A
#
# COMPACT_ATOMS: atom_id res chain seq x y z
N MET A 1 1.91 13.70 5.20
CA MET A 1 0.78 12.76 5.05
C MET A 1 1.11 11.73 3.99
N GLU A 2 1.36 12.09 2.74
CA GLU A 2 1.67 11.15 1.65
C GLU A 2 2.77 10.11 1.97
N LYS A 3 3.89 10.53 2.57
CA LYS A 3 4.98 9.60 2.95
C LYS A 3 4.55 8.59 4.02
N VAL A 4 3.71 9.00 4.96
CA VAL A 4 3.22 8.13 6.04
C VAL A 4 2.24 7.12 5.45
N GLU A 5 1.29 7.59 4.64
CA GLU A 5 0.31 6.73 3.97
C GLU A 5 1.00 5.70 3.06
N ALA A 6 1.93 6.15 2.22
CA ALA A 6 2.71 5.24 1.37
C ALA A 6 3.47 4.18 2.19
N SER A 7 4.05 4.59 3.33
CA SER A 7 4.75 3.65 4.23
C SER A 7 3.81 2.64 4.88
N MET A 8 2.59 3.04 5.27
CA MET A 8 1.60 2.14 5.89
C MET A 8 1.13 1.05 4.92
N HIS A 9 1.04 1.35 3.64
CA HIS A 9 0.58 0.42 2.60
C HIS A 9 1.71 -0.24 1.79
N GLY A 10 2.97 0.04 2.13
CA GLY A 10 4.12 -0.46 1.39
C GLY A 10 4.27 0.13 -0.03
N TRP A 11 3.63 1.28 -0.31
CA TRP A 11 3.70 1.92 -1.63
C TRP A 11 4.96 2.75 -1.82
N ALA A 12 5.36 2.93 -3.06
CA ALA A 12 6.36 3.94 -3.39
C ALA A 12 5.80 5.35 -3.09
N GLN A 13 6.65 6.25 -2.59
CA GLN A 13 6.25 7.63 -2.38
C GLN A 13 5.91 8.29 -3.72
N ALA A 14 4.77 9.02 -3.79
CA ALA A 14 4.43 9.79 -4.98
C ALA A 14 5.41 10.96 -5.20
N PRO A 15 5.76 11.79 -4.17
CA PRO A 15 6.73 12.87 -4.33
C PRO A 15 8.16 12.34 -4.42
N TYR A 16 9.06 13.22 -4.85
CA TYR A 16 10.50 12.94 -4.82
C TYR A 16 10.99 12.66 -3.40
N GLY A 17 11.99 11.80 -3.27
CA GLY A 17 12.52 11.36 -1.97
C GLY A 17 13.36 12.42 -1.25
N THR A 18 14.00 13.36 -1.98
CA THR A 18 14.91 14.37 -1.43
C THR A 18 14.57 15.77 -1.90
N LYS A 19 14.91 16.77 -1.06
CA LYS A 19 14.76 18.19 -1.39
C LYS A 19 15.53 18.56 -2.66
N ALA A 20 16.72 18.01 -2.88
CA ALA A 20 17.53 18.26 -4.07
C ALA A 20 16.78 17.85 -5.36
N GLN A 21 16.12 16.69 -5.35
CA GLN A 21 15.29 16.25 -6.47
C GLN A 21 14.07 17.15 -6.70
N VAL A 22 13.43 17.60 -5.62
CA VAL A 22 12.31 18.56 -5.70
C VAL A 22 12.79 19.87 -6.33
N ASP A 23 13.91 20.41 -5.88
CA ASP A 23 14.48 21.67 -6.40
C ASP A 23 14.90 21.54 -7.87
N ALA A 24 15.51 20.43 -8.25
CA ALA A 24 15.86 20.14 -9.63
C ALA A 24 14.62 20.03 -10.53
N ASN A 25 13.60 19.31 -10.08
CA ASN A 25 12.33 19.21 -10.81
C ASN A 25 11.63 20.58 -10.94
N TYR A 26 11.70 21.42 -9.89
CA TYR A 26 11.15 22.77 -9.96
C TYR A 26 11.81 23.59 -11.09
N LYS A 27 13.16 23.53 -11.23
CA LYS A 27 13.88 24.17 -12.34
C LYS A 27 13.45 23.63 -13.70
N ARG A 28 13.27 22.30 -13.82
CA ARG A 28 12.76 21.68 -15.03
C ARG A 28 11.37 22.19 -15.39
N MET A 29 10.48 22.28 -14.43
CA MET A 29 9.12 22.79 -14.64
C MET A 29 9.11 24.25 -15.03
N LEU A 30 9.97 25.10 -14.43
CA LEU A 30 10.15 26.50 -14.83
C LEU A 30 10.55 26.60 -16.31
N HIS A 31 11.55 25.82 -16.75
CA HIS A 31 11.95 25.79 -18.14
C HIS A 31 10.82 25.36 -19.06
N TYR A 32 10.12 24.27 -18.71
CA TYR A 32 9.02 23.74 -19.51
C TYR A 32 7.88 24.75 -19.63
N GLY A 33 7.48 25.38 -18.52
CA GLY A 33 6.41 26.39 -18.51
C GLY A 33 6.77 27.65 -19.28
N CYS A 34 8.03 28.11 -19.24
CA CYS A 34 8.50 29.29 -19.94
C CYS A 34 8.83 29.06 -21.42
N MET A 35 8.76 27.85 -21.95
CA MET A 35 8.88 27.62 -23.39
C MET A 35 7.73 28.34 -24.12
N PRO A 36 8.00 29.16 -25.19
CA PRO A 36 6.95 29.91 -25.87
C PRO A 36 5.79 29.06 -26.39
N ASP A 37 6.09 27.84 -26.85
CA ASP A 37 5.10 26.89 -27.33
C ASP A 37 4.15 26.40 -26.22
N ASN A 38 4.58 26.36 -24.97
CA ASN A 38 3.77 25.97 -23.81
C ASN A 38 3.07 27.21 -23.22
N ALA A 39 3.80 28.30 -23.03
CA ALA A 39 3.31 29.52 -22.39
C ALA A 39 2.13 30.14 -23.12
N ARG A 40 2.04 30.01 -24.45
CA ARG A 40 0.90 30.52 -25.25
C ARG A 40 -0.46 29.91 -24.88
N TYR A 41 -0.48 28.76 -24.21
CA TYR A 41 -1.73 28.06 -23.86
C TYR A 41 -2.14 28.20 -22.38
N VAL A 42 -1.21 28.64 -21.52
CA VAL A 42 -1.46 28.71 -20.07
C VAL A 42 -0.82 29.96 -19.48
N GLN A 43 -1.47 30.55 -18.47
CA GLN A 43 -0.79 31.44 -17.55
C GLN A 43 -0.09 30.62 -16.47
N PHE A 44 1.17 30.97 -16.19
CA PHE A 44 2.04 30.20 -15.35
C PHE A 44 2.46 31.03 -14.12
N GLY A 45 2.05 30.58 -12.92
CA GLY A 45 2.39 31.20 -11.65
C GLY A 45 3.67 30.62 -11.05
N VAL A 46 4.65 31.47 -10.78
CA VAL A 46 5.93 31.09 -10.10
C VAL A 46 5.76 31.31 -8.61
N ALA A 47 5.36 30.29 -7.89
CA ALA A 47 5.17 30.32 -6.45
C ALA A 47 6.49 29.97 -5.74
N SER A 48 7.14 30.93 -5.11
CA SER A 48 8.38 30.73 -4.36
C SER A 48 8.68 31.87 -3.40
N HIS A 49 9.41 31.56 -2.30
CA HIS A 49 10.10 32.52 -1.45
C HIS A 49 11.60 32.52 -1.66
N ASN A 50 12.13 31.58 -2.47
CA ASN A 50 13.55 31.49 -2.75
C ASN A 50 13.98 32.57 -3.77
N LEU A 51 14.77 33.53 -3.32
CA LEU A 51 15.21 34.65 -4.18
C LEU A 51 15.99 34.20 -5.40
N PHE A 52 16.77 33.13 -5.33
CA PHE A 52 17.49 32.60 -6.49
C PHE A 52 16.50 32.08 -7.54
N ASP A 53 15.44 31.40 -7.11
CA ASP A 53 14.41 30.87 -8.00
C ASP A 53 13.58 31.97 -8.63
N LEU A 54 13.19 32.99 -7.85
CA LEU A 54 12.44 34.13 -8.35
C LEU A 54 13.26 34.93 -9.38
N CYS A 55 14.52 35.26 -9.08
CA CYS A 55 15.39 35.96 -10.02
C CYS A 55 15.62 35.12 -11.28
N TYR A 56 15.82 33.81 -11.13
CA TYR A 56 16.00 32.91 -12.26
C TYR A 56 14.78 32.87 -13.16
N ALA A 57 13.58 32.77 -12.59
CA ALA A 57 12.34 32.78 -13.34
C ALA A 57 12.09 34.12 -14.05
N MET A 58 12.44 35.27 -13.41
CA MET A 58 12.39 36.59 -14.06
C MET A 58 13.28 36.64 -15.28
N LEU A 59 14.54 36.22 -15.16
CA LEU A 59 15.48 36.19 -16.28
C LEU A 59 15.03 35.22 -17.37
N LEU A 60 14.47 34.06 -17.00
CA LEU A 60 14.01 33.04 -17.92
C LEU A 60 12.82 33.55 -18.76
N ARG A 61 11.79 34.15 -18.14
CA ARG A 61 10.64 34.70 -18.87
C ARG A 61 11.02 35.82 -19.84
N GLU A 62 12.00 36.69 -19.46
CA GLU A 62 12.52 37.72 -20.35
C GLU A 62 13.24 37.11 -21.55
N ARG A 63 14.13 36.13 -21.29
CA ARG A 63 14.88 35.44 -22.34
C ARG A 63 13.98 34.75 -23.35
N GLU A 64 12.91 34.10 -22.87
CA GLU A 64 11.97 33.36 -23.71
C GLU A 64 10.87 34.26 -24.31
N GLY A 65 10.80 35.53 -23.94
CA GLY A 65 9.79 36.47 -24.46
C GLY A 65 8.36 36.18 -24.01
N VAL A 66 8.19 35.58 -22.84
CA VAL A 66 6.87 35.13 -22.29
C VAL A 66 6.47 35.90 -21.03
N ARG A 67 6.81 37.17 -20.99
CA ARG A 67 6.61 38.01 -19.81
C ARG A 67 5.15 38.09 -19.34
N ASP A 68 4.23 38.22 -20.29
CA ASP A 68 2.80 38.40 -20.01
C ASP A 68 2.11 37.10 -19.58
N GLN A 69 2.74 35.95 -19.79
CA GLN A 69 2.22 34.63 -19.45
C GLN A 69 2.75 34.09 -18.12
N VAL A 70 3.76 34.78 -17.51
CA VAL A 70 4.43 34.32 -16.28
C VAL A 70 4.31 35.37 -15.19
N GLU A 71 3.56 35.04 -14.16
CA GLU A 71 3.38 35.87 -12.96
C GLU A 71 4.11 35.26 -11.74
N PHE A 72 4.21 36.02 -10.66
CA PHE A 72 4.90 35.61 -9.44
C PHE A 72 3.93 35.57 -8.28
N GLU A 73 4.11 34.56 -7.41
CA GLU A 73 3.27 34.33 -6.27
C GLU A 73 4.09 34.14 -4.99
N MET A 74 3.62 34.72 -3.87
CA MET A 74 4.20 34.53 -2.55
C MET A 74 3.11 34.37 -1.51
N LEU A 75 3.44 33.69 -0.40
CA LEU A 75 2.54 33.64 0.76
C LEU A 75 2.57 34.97 1.51
N GLU A 76 1.38 35.48 1.81
CA GLU A 76 1.25 36.69 2.62
C GLU A 76 1.82 36.47 4.04
N GLY A 77 2.48 37.49 4.59
CA GLY A 77 2.99 37.48 5.95
C GLY A 77 4.33 36.79 6.16
N MET A 78 4.81 35.95 5.23
CA MET A 78 6.04 35.15 5.42
C MET A 78 7.33 35.96 5.20
N ALA A 79 7.36 36.84 4.22
CA ALA A 79 8.54 37.63 3.86
C ALA A 79 8.15 38.97 3.22
N ASN A 80 7.46 39.83 3.96
CA ASN A 80 6.87 41.08 3.45
C ASN A 80 7.88 42.03 2.82
N HIS A 81 9.12 42.09 3.35
CA HIS A 81 10.17 42.93 2.77
C HIS A 81 10.61 42.44 1.39
N GLN A 82 10.70 41.12 1.18
CA GLN A 82 10.98 40.54 -0.13
C GLN A 82 9.80 40.74 -1.09
N ALA A 83 8.58 40.49 -0.64
CA ALA A 83 7.38 40.66 -1.46
C ALA A 83 7.29 42.04 -2.09
N ARG A 84 7.66 43.11 -1.34
CA ARG A 84 7.70 44.49 -1.88
C ARG A 84 8.72 44.65 -2.99
N VAL A 85 9.93 44.10 -2.83
CA VAL A 85 11.00 44.17 -3.84
C VAL A 85 10.62 43.37 -5.08
N ILE A 86 10.13 42.15 -4.88
CA ILE A 86 9.71 41.26 -5.97
C ILE A 86 8.55 41.90 -6.76
N ARG A 87 7.56 42.42 -6.07
CA ARG A 87 6.45 43.15 -6.73
C ARG A 87 6.95 44.29 -7.65
N GLN A 88 7.96 45.04 -7.21
CA GLN A 88 8.54 46.11 -8.00
C GLN A 88 9.36 45.57 -9.17
N ALA A 89 10.20 44.54 -8.95
CA ALA A 89 11.09 43.99 -9.97
C ALA A 89 10.31 43.18 -11.03
N ALA A 90 9.28 42.47 -10.62
CA ALA A 90 8.43 41.66 -11.50
C ALA A 90 7.24 42.42 -12.14
N GLU A 91 7.02 43.64 -11.70
CA GLU A 91 5.88 44.52 -12.11
C GLU A 91 4.50 43.95 -11.72
N GLY A 92 4.49 43.02 -10.77
CA GLY A 92 3.31 42.38 -10.24
C GLY A 92 3.64 41.31 -9.26
N LEU A 93 2.72 40.98 -8.37
CA LEU A 93 2.86 39.87 -7.41
C LEU A 93 1.48 39.49 -6.91
N LEU A 94 1.14 38.23 -6.99
CA LEU A 94 -0.02 37.66 -6.31
C LEU A 94 0.39 37.25 -4.89
N LEU A 95 -0.32 37.72 -3.88
CA LEU A 95 -0.17 37.30 -2.50
C LEU A 95 -1.27 36.28 -2.19
N TYR A 96 -0.85 35.05 -1.87
CA TYR A 96 -1.75 33.98 -1.45
C TYR A 96 -1.98 34.06 0.07
N ALA A 97 -3.25 34.09 0.45
CA ALA A 97 -3.69 33.99 1.84
C ALA A 97 -4.85 33.00 1.94
N PRO A 98 -4.98 32.22 3.02
CA PRO A 98 -6.14 31.37 3.22
C PRO A 98 -7.38 32.24 3.46
N VAL A 99 -8.38 32.13 2.57
CA VAL A 99 -9.69 32.77 2.71
C VAL A 99 -10.70 31.71 3.06
N VAL A 100 -11.28 31.82 4.26
CA VAL A 100 -12.23 30.84 4.80
C VAL A 100 -13.44 31.54 5.41
N LEU A 101 -14.55 30.84 5.53
CA LEU A 101 -15.69 31.30 6.32
C LEU A 101 -15.32 31.34 7.81
N LYS A 102 -16.08 32.10 8.60
CA LYS A 102 -15.83 32.26 10.04
C LYS A 102 -15.84 30.93 10.80
N GLU A 103 -16.73 30.05 10.43
CA GLU A 103 -16.87 28.69 10.98
C GLU A 103 -15.66 27.80 10.66
N ASP A 104 -14.98 28.04 9.55
CA ASP A 104 -13.82 27.27 9.09
C ASP A 104 -12.48 27.89 9.49
N PHE A 105 -12.47 28.90 10.36
CA PHE A 105 -11.25 29.63 10.73
C PHE A 105 -10.16 28.74 11.32
N HIS A 106 -10.51 27.65 11.99
CA HIS A 106 -9.55 26.67 12.46
C HIS A 106 -8.72 26.02 11.34
N SER A 107 -9.30 25.85 10.17
CA SER A 107 -8.57 25.33 8.99
C SER A 107 -7.52 26.31 8.49
N ALA A 108 -7.81 27.62 8.52
CA ALA A 108 -6.83 28.66 8.18
C ALA A 108 -5.68 28.68 9.18
N ILE A 109 -5.95 28.58 10.49
CA ILE A 109 -4.91 28.50 11.52
C ILE A 109 -4.04 27.25 11.31
N ALA A 110 -4.64 26.07 11.12
CA ALA A 110 -3.91 24.83 10.89
C ALA A 110 -3.04 24.91 9.62
N TYR A 111 -3.51 25.57 8.57
CA TYR A 111 -2.73 25.84 7.37
C TYR A 111 -1.49 26.70 7.67
N LEU A 112 -1.67 27.82 8.37
CA LEU A 112 -0.57 28.74 8.70
C LEU A 112 0.45 28.12 9.62
N VAL A 113 0.03 27.36 10.65
CA VAL A 113 0.94 26.66 11.56
C VAL A 113 1.84 25.69 10.78
N ARG A 114 1.28 24.90 9.88
CA ARG A 114 2.09 23.99 9.04
C ARG A 114 3.09 24.74 8.15
N ARG A 115 2.71 25.90 7.63
CA ARG A 115 3.65 26.75 6.83
C ARG A 115 4.79 27.29 7.70
N LEU A 116 4.48 27.70 8.93
CA LEU A 116 5.51 28.15 9.86
C LEU A 116 6.49 27.00 10.23
N ASP A 117 5.99 25.82 10.52
CA ASP A 117 6.83 24.64 10.80
C ASP A 117 7.75 24.31 9.61
N GLU A 118 7.22 24.33 8.39
CA GLU A 118 8.02 24.09 7.18
C GLU A 118 9.13 25.13 7.01
N ASN A 119 8.90 26.37 7.39
CA ASN A 119 9.90 27.46 7.28
C ASN A 119 11.06 27.31 8.27
N THR A 120 10.88 26.54 9.34
CA THR A 120 11.95 26.27 10.34
C THR A 120 12.91 25.15 9.91
N SER A 121 12.56 24.38 8.88
CA SER A 121 13.43 23.31 8.37
C SER A 121 14.73 23.85 7.81
N GLU A 122 15.87 23.24 8.16
CA GLU A 122 17.21 23.61 7.67
C GLU A 122 17.34 23.57 6.13
N GLU A 123 16.47 22.82 5.45
CA GLU A 123 16.44 22.73 4.00
C GLU A 123 15.62 23.86 3.35
N ASN A 124 14.80 24.59 4.12
CA ASN A 124 13.97 25.67 3.62
C ASN A 124 14.78 26.96 3.47
N PHE A 125 14.56 27.66 2.35
CA PHE A 125 15.23 28.95 2.08
C PHE A 125 14.91 30.01 3.16
N LEU A 126 13.69 30.05 3.67
CA LEU A 126 13.26 31.01 4.68
C LEU A 126 13.98 30.85 6.02
N HIS A 127 14.46 29.64 6.35
CA HIS A 127 15.30 29.41 7.53
C HIS A 127 16.57 30.26 7.49
N ASP A 128 17.22 30.36 6.34
CA ASP A 128 18.47 31.10 6.16
C ASP A 128 18.28 32.57 5.83
N LEU A 129 17.03 32.98 5.52
CA LEU A 129 16.74 34.30 4.97
C LEU A 129 17.13 35.46 5.89
N PHE A 130 16.84 35.33 7.21
CA PHE A 130 17.07 36.36 8.17
C PHE A 130 18.59 36.50 8.44
N GLY A 131 19.17 37.64 8.01
CA GLY A 131 20.61 37.90 8.12
C GLY A 131 21.46 37.41 6.95
N MET A 132 20.83 36.81 5.91
CA MET A 132 21.54 36.43 4.70
C MET A 132 21.96 37.68 3.90
N THR A 133 23.26 37.81 3.67
CA THR A 133 23.82 38.86 2.81
C THR A 133 24.70 38.22 1.73
N PRO A 134 24.89 38.88 0.56
CA PRO A 134 25.79 38.37 -0.47
C PRO A 134 27.17 38.05 0.08
N GLY A 135 27.66 36.84 -0.15
CA GLY A 135 28.95 36.34 0.34
C GLY A 135 28.93 35.76 1.77
N SER A 136 27.83 35.86 2.51
CA SER A 136 27.70 35.16 3.81
C SER A 136 27.65 33.62 3.65
N ARG A 137 27.90 32.90 4.73
CA ARG A 137 27.85 31.41 4.72
C ARG A 137 26.49 30.89 4.24
N SER A 138 25.40 31.45 4.73
CA SER A 138 24.05 31.09 4.32
C SER A 138 23.81 31.35 2.83
N TRP A 139 24.29 32.50 2.31
CA TRP A 139 24.26 32.82 0.88
C TRP A 139 24.98 31.77 0.03
N GLU A 140 26.20 31.39 0.39
CA GLU A 140 26.97 30.41 -0.38
C GLU A 140 26.36 29.00 -0.32
N VAL A 141 25.75 28.62 0.81
CA VAL A 141 24.99 27.35 0.92
C VAL A 141 23.79 27.36 -0.03
N GLN A 142 22.96 28.40 -0.01
CA GLN A 142 21.78 28.49 -0.84
C GLN A 142 22.14 28.61 -2.33
N LYS A 143 23.17 29.37 -2.67
CA LYS A 143 23.72 29.46 -4.02
C LYS A 143 24.19 28.09 -4.54
N LYS A 144 24.92 27.32 -3.71
CA LYS A 144 25.38 25.98 -4.08
C LYS A 144 24.19 25.02 -4.34
N ARG A 145 23.17 25.06 -3.48
CA ARG A 145 21.94 24.28 -3.67
C ARG A 145 21.24 24.65 -4.98
N PHE A 146 21.10 25.94 -5.25
CA PHE A 146 20.48 26.45 -6.49
C PHE A 146 21.25 25.99 -7.73
N LEU A 147 22.58 26.17 -7.76
CA LEU A 147 23.41 25.75 -8.90
C LEU A 147 23.35 24.24 -9.13
N LYS A 148 23.38 23.45 -8.06
CA LYS A 148 23.21 22.00 -8.14
C LYS A 148 21.86 21.63 -8.76
N ALA A 149 20.77 22.24 -8.30
CA ALA A 149 19.44 22.00 -8.85
C ALA A 149 19.34 22.35 -10.34
N CYS A 150 20.02 23.44 -10.78
CA CYS A 150 20.10 23.80 -12.21
C CYS A 150 20.88 22.77 -13.03
N GLN A 151 21.94 22.18 -12.48
CA GLN A 151 22.72 21.14 -13.15
C GLN A 151 21.94 19.82 -13.28
N GLU A 152 21.25 19.43 -12.21
CA GLU A 152 20.54 18.15 -12.12
C GLU A 152 19.13 18.17 -12.72
N LYS A 153 18.61 19.31 -13.18
CA LYS A 153 17.21 19.45 -13.65
C LYS A 153 16.79 18.48 -14.74
N ASP A 154 17.72 18.08 -15.60
CA ASP A 154 17.44 17.18 -16.72
C ASP A 154 17.70 15.70 -16.35
N GLU A 155 18.31 15.44 -15.18
CA GLU A 155 18.66 14.10 -14.68
C GLU A 155 17.61 13.53 -13.72
N VAL A 156 16.73 14.37 -13.15
CA VAL A 156 15.70 13.86 -12.24
C VAL A 156 14.72 12.93 -12.94
N LYS A 157 14.30 11.89 -12.24
CA LYS A 157 13.35 10.90 -12.76
C LYS A 157 12.13 11.60 -13.39
N TYR A 158 11.81 11.19 -14.62
CA TYR A 158 10.62 11.61 -15.33
C TYR A 158 9.53 10.55 -15.20
N GLY A 159 8.33 10.96 -14.83
CA GLY A 159 7.18 10.08 -14.65
C GLY A 159 6.92 9.67 -13.20
N PRO A 160 5.83 8.98 -12.96
CA PRO A 160 5.37 8.65 -11.62
C PRO A 160 6.29 7.64 -10.91
N ASN A 161 6.35 7.74 -9.59
CA ASN A 161 7.01 6.75 -8.74
C ASN A 161 6.12 5.54 -8.47
N ARG A 162 4.80 5.75 -8.40
CA ARG A 162 3.81 4.70 -8.25
C ARG A 162 3.48 4.09 -9.60
N THR A 163 3.79 2.81 -9.77
CA THR A 163 3.67 2.08 -11.05
C THR A 163 3.16 0.66 -10.86
N GLN A 164 2.66 0.31 -9.67
CA GLN A 164 2.16 -1.03 -9.39
C GLN A 164 1.11 -1.46 -10.43
N ASN A 165 1.20 -2.72 -10.87
CA ASN A 165 0.24 -3.32 -11.78
C ASN A 165 -0.05 -4.77 -11.35
N ARG A 166 -1.14 -4.96 -10.62
CA ARG A 166 -1.52 -6.27 -10.08
C ARG A 166 -1.80 -7.33 -11.15
N ALA A 167 -2.12 -6.91 -12.37
CA ALA A 167 -2.33 -7.84 -13.48
C ALA A 167 -1.03 -8.34 -14.12
N ALA A 168 0.07 -7.59 -14.00
CA ALA A 168 1.29 -7.83 -14.77
C ALA A 168 2.56 -7.96 -13.91
N ASP A 169 2.57 -7.38 -12.70
CA ASP A 169 3.76 -7.43 -11.84
C ASP A 169 4.03 -8.88 -11.38
N PRO A 170 5.28 -9.31 -11.41
CA PRO A 170 5.64 -10.64 -10.93
C PRO A 170 5.44 -10.77 -9.42
N ILE A 171 4.97 -11.94 -8.99
CA ILE A 171 4.91 -12.28 -7.58
C ILE A 171 6.33 -12.38 -7.05
N GLN A 172 6.60 -11.66 -5.96
CA GLN A 172 7.92 -11.69 -5.34
C GLN A 172 8.05 -12.94 -4.47
N PRO A 173 9.00 -13.84 -4.75
CA PRO A 173 9.24 -14.98 -3.88
C PRO A 173 9.78 -14.51 -2.53
N SER A 174 9.47 -15.26 -1.48
CA SER A 174 10.08 -15.11 -0.17
C SER A 174 10.52 -16.48 0.33
N HIS A 175 11.57 -16.53 1.13
CA HIS A 175 12.18 -17.76 1.61
C HIS A 175 12.48 -17.66 3.10
N TYR A 176 12.59 -18.81 3.74
CA TYR A 176 13.00 -18.91 5.13
C TYR A 176 14.30 -18.14 5.40
N ARG A 177 14.32 -17.36 6.46
CA ARG A 177 15.40 -16.42 6.86
C ARG A 177 15.55 -15.15 6.01
N ASP A 178 14.63 -14.89 5.11
CA ASP A 178 14.54 -13.55 4.53
C ASP A 178 14.14 -12.53 5.62
N ALA A 179 14.60 -11.29 5.48
CA ALA A 179 14.14 -10.23 6.36
C ALA A 179 12.63 -10.03 6.19
N PHE A 180 11.88 -10.12 7.30
CA PHE A 180 10.44 -9.90 7.24
C PHE A 180 10.10 -8.49 6.75
N ALA A 181 9.21 -8.44 5.78
CA ALA A 181 8.59 -7.21 5.29
C ALA A 181 7.12 -7.48 5.01
N ASN A 182 6.27 -6.53 5.41
CA ASN A 182 4.86 -6.62 5.14
C ASN A 182 4.58 -6.67 3.63
N GLU A 183 3.59 -7.44 3.26
CA GLU A 183 3.06 -7.47 1.89
C GLU A 183 2.49 -6.09 1.53
N ARG A 184 2.72 -5.67 0.30
CA ARG A 184 2.22 -4.39 -0.18
C ARG A 184 0.73 -4.48 -0.51
N ASP A 185 -0.04 -3.51 -0.02
CA ASP A 185 -1.43 -3.36 -0.42
C ASP A 185 -1.54 -2.90 -1.88
N THR A 186 -2.70 -3.12 -2.47
CA THR A 186 -2.98 -2.64 -3.82
C THR A 186 -3.12 -1.12 -3.83
N ASP A 187 -2.39 -0.46 -4.69
CA ASP A 187 -2.51 0.99 -4.90
C ASP A 187 -3.73 1.29 -5.79
N TRP A 188 -4.84 1.61 -5.15
CA TRP A 188 -6.12 1.88 -5.79
C TRP A 188 -6.18 3.22 -6.52
N SER A 189 -5.19 4.09 -6.34
CA SER A 189 -5.06 5.32 -7.11
C SER A 189 -4.63 5.07 -8.57
N LEU A 190 -4.15 3.87 -8.86
CA LEU A 190 -3.69 3.45 -10.18
C LEU A 190 -4.83 2.79 -10.96
N ARG A 191 -5.17 3.38 -12.10
CA ARG A 191 -6.26 2.94 -12.96
C ARG A 191 -6.18 1.46 -13.35
N GLN A 192 -4.99 0.96 -13.67
CA GLN A 192 -4.77 -0.42 -14.04
C GLN A 192 -5.17 -1.43 -12.94
N ASN A 193 -4.99 -1.06 -11.65
CA ASN A 193 -5.37 -1.90 -10.53
C ASN A 193 -6.90 -1.91 -10.33
N ALA A 194 -7.55 -0.75 -10.52
CA ALA A 194 -9.02 -0.68 -10.49
C ALA A 194 -9.65 -1.47 -11.65
N GLU A 195 -9.09 -1.38 -12.85
CA GLU A 195 -9.56 -2.16 -14.01
C GLU A 195 -9.35 -3.66 -13.79
N TRP A 196 -8.20 -4.07 -13.25
CA TRP A 196 -7.92 -5.46 -12.90
C TRP A 196 -8.95 -6.04 -11.95
N ILE A 197 -9.20 -5.40 -10.80
CA ILE A 197 -10.13 -5.98 -9.81
C ILE A 197 -11.58 -5.96 -10.30
N ASN A 198 -11.98 -4.95 -11.06
CA ASN A 198 -13.31 -4.93 -11.67
C ASN A 198 -13.51 -6.12 -12.63
N GLY A 199 -12.48 -6.48 -13.39
CA GLY A 199 -12.48 -7.66 -14.24
C GLY A 199 -12.60 -8.96 -13.45
N MET A 200 -11.88 -9.09 -12.32
CA MET A 200 -11.94 -10.24 -11.43
C MET A 200 -13.33 -10.40 -10.80
N ILE A 201 -13.91 -9.31 -10.30
CA ILE A 201 -15.27 -9.33 -9.73
C ILE A 201 -16.32 -9.65 -10.79
N ALA A 202 -16.18 -9.12 -11.99
CA ALA A 202 -17.09 -9.44 -13.09
C ALA A 202 -17.02 -10.93 -13.47
N ALA A 203 -15.83 -11.49 -13.58
CA ALA A 203 -15.65 -12.92 -13.83
C ALA A 203 -16.21 -13.80 -12.71
N GLU A 204 -16.06 -13.35 -11.44
CA GLU A 204 -16.60 -14.06 -10.28
C GLU A 204 -18.14 -14.09 -10.27
N LYS A 205 -18.79 -13.01 -10.73
CA LYS A 205 -20.26 -12.93 -10.83
C LYS A 205 -20.88 -13.91 -11.82
N GLU A 206 -20.12 -14.31 -12.83
CA GLU A 206 -20.58 -15.29 -13.83
C GLU A 206 -20.53 -16.74 -13.31
N LYS A 207 -19.80 -16.98 -12.23
CA LYS A 207 -19.75 -18.29 -11.59
C LYS A 207 -21.02 -18.56 -10.82
N SER A 208 -21.59 -19.74 -10.98
CA SER A 208 -22.79 -20.17 -10.28
C SER A 208 -22.82 -21.70 -10.16
N GLY A 209 -23.51 -22.19 -9.12
CA GLY A 209 -23.75 -23.62 -8.96
C GLY A 209 -22.55 -24.43 -8.47
N GLU A 210 -21.51 -23.80 -7.96
CA GLU A 210 -20.40 -24.51 -7.33
C GLU A 210 -20.90 -25.31 -6.13
N GLU A 211 -20.39 -26.54 -6.00
CA GLU A 211 -20.62 -27.41 -4.87
C GLU A 211 -19.29 -27.66 -4.18
N ILE A 212 -19.16 -27.20 -2.93
CA ILE A 212 -17.94 -27.32 -2.13
C ILE A 212 -18.06 -28.57 -1.27
N PRO A 213 -17.24 -29.61 -1.53
CA PRO A 213 -17.29 -30.86 -0.78
C PRO A 213 -16.59 -30.72 0.59
N LEU A 214 -16.77 -31.70 1.45
CA LEU A 214 -15.81 -31.96 2.53
C LEU A 214 -14.54 -32.57 1.91
N VAL A 215 -13.38 -32.27 2.49
CA VAL A 215 -12.12 -32.92 2.10
C VAL A 215 -11.47 -33.51 3.33
N ILE A 216 -11.32 -34.82 3.33
CA ILE A 216 -10.69 -35.57 4.43
C ILE A 216 -9.70 -36.55 3.81
N ASP A 217 -8.47 -36.60 4.30
CA ASP A 217 -7.40 -37.44 3.76
C ASP A 217 -7.08 -37.21 2.26
N GLY A 218 -7.30 -35.99 1.78
CA GLY A 218 -7.13 -35.65 0.36
C GLY A 218 -8.28 -36.07 -0.56
N GLU A 219 -9.33 -36.70 -0.02
CA GLU A 219 -10.49 -37.15 -0.78
C GLU A 219 -11.69 -36.21 -0.60
N GLU A 220 -12.35 -35.88 -1.71
CA GLU A 220 -13.61 -35.13 -1.69
C GLU A 220 -14.77 -36.04 -1.27
N ILE A 221 -15.47 -35.64 -0.22
CA ILE A 221 -16.60 -36.40 0.34
C ILE A 221 -17.89 -35.61 0.14
N THR A 222 -18.81 -36.19 -0.56
CA THR A 222 -20.18 -35.66 -0.69
C THR A 222 -21.05 -36.18 0.44
N THR A 223 -22.03 -35.38 0.86
CA THR A 223 -22.98 -35.72 1.91
C THR A 223 -24.41 -35.47 1.45
N ASN A 224 -25.36 -35.96 2.22
CA ASN A 224 -26.79 -35.65 1.98
C ASN A 224 -27.20 -34.32 2.66
N LEU A 225 -26.30 -33.70 3.43
CA LEU A 225 -26.54 -32.46 4.16
C LEU A 225 -25.83 -31.31 3.46
N TRP A 226 -26.57 -30.37 2.90
CA TRP A 226 -26.06 -29.25 2.15
C TRP A 226 -26.48 -27.93 2.75
N GLY A 227 -25.52 -27.02 2.92
CA GLY A 227 -25.75 -25.61 3.16
C GLY A 227 -25.75 -24.82 1.84
N VAL A 228 -26.18 -23.58 1.91
CA VAL A 228 -26.18 -22.65 0.76
C VAL A 228 -25.45 -21.36 1.13
N GLY A 229 -24.52 -20.94 0.30
CA GLY A 229 -23.94 -19.62 0.36
C GLY A 229 -24.72 -18.63 -0.51
N ARG A 230 -24.81 -17.40 -0.04
CA ARG A 230 -25.54 -16.32 -0.71
C ARG A 230 -24.69 -15.08 -0.81
N ASP A 231 -24.82 -14.35 -1.91
CA ASP A 231 -24.28 -13.01 -2.03
C ASP A 231 -25.11 -12.06 -1.14
N PRO A 232 -24.51 -11.39 -0.12
CA PRO A 232 -25.26 -10.49 0.75
C PRO A 232 -25.84 -9.26 0.02
N SER A 233 -25.35 -8.94 -1.18
CA SER A 233 -25.91 -7.90 -2.04
C SER A 233 -27.08 -8.40 -2.92
N ARG A 234 -27.32 -9.75 -2.97
CA ARG A 234 -28.32 -10.41 -3.78
C ARG A 234 -29.05 -11.50 -2.99
N HIS A 235 -29.72 -11.11 -1.93
CA HIS A 235 -30.30 -12.01 -0.89
C HIS A 235 -31.10 -13.19 -1.39
N ASN A 236 -31.71 -13.10 -2.56
CA ASN A 236 -32.59 -14.16 -3.11
C ASN A 236 -31.82 -15.16 -3.98
N GLU A 237 -30.55 -14.94 -4.28
CA GLU A 237 -29.76 -15.79 -5.16
C GLU A 237 -28.88 -16.74 -4.33
N VAL A 238 -28.90 -18.03 -4.66
CA VAL A 238 -27.93 -18.99 -4.13
C VAL A 238 -26.67 -18.90 -5.00
N SER A 239 -25.57 -18.54 -4.39
CA SER A 239 -24.29 -18.40 -5.09
C SER A 239 -23.57 -19.72 -5.24
N TYR A 240 -23.59 -20.56 -4.19
CA TYR A 240 -22.93 -21.86 -4.14
C TYR A 240 -23.61 -22.76 -3.11
N LYS A 241 -23.25 -24.05 -3.10
CA LYS A 241 -23.62 -24.98 -2.04
C LYS A 241 -22.37 -25.50 -1.37
N PHE A 242 -22.48 -25.96 -0.14
CA PHE A 242 -21.40 -26.60 0.58
C PHE A 242 -21.89 -27.75 1.43
N ALA A 243 -21.06 -28.77 1.56
CA ALA A 243 -21.37 -29.95 2.33
C ALA A 243 -21.23 -29.72 3.84
N TYR A 244 -22.21 -30.17 4.63
CA TYR A 244 -22.05 -30.29 6.08
C TYR A 244 -21.53 -31.67 6.44
N ALA A 245 -20.63 -31.72 7.42
CA ALA A 245 -20.16 -32.97 8.03
C ALA A 245 -21.22 -33.49 9.03
N ASP A 246 -21.44 -34.78 9.01
CA ASP A 246 -22.07 -35.50 10.09
C ASP A 246 -21.04 -35.93 11.17
N PHE A 247 -21.52 -36.62 12.21
CA PHE A 247 -20.66 -37.04 13.32
C PHE A 247 -19.54 -38.02 12.86
N ASP A 248 -19.88 -38.96 11.97
CA ASP A 248 -18.90 -39.96 11.51
C ASP A 248 -17.80 -39.31 10.65
N GLN A 249 -18.13 -38.32 9.88
CA GLN A 249 -17.18 -37.53 9.08
C GLN A 249 -16.30 -36.65 9.93
N VAL A 250 -16.84 -36.05 11.01
CA VAL A 250 -16.03 -35.31 11.99
C VAL A 250 -15.04 -36.24 12.69
N GLU A 251 -15.48 -37.41 13.13
CA GLU A 251 -14.62 -38.43 13.73
C GLU A 251 -13.53 -38.88 12.74
N HIS A 252 -13.89 -39.13 11.48
CA HIS A 252 -12.94 -39.48 10.43
C HIS A 252 -11.89 -38.39 10.23
N ALA A 253 -12.28 -37.12 10.23
CA ALA A 253 -11.35 -36.00 10.11
C ALA A 253 -10.37 -35.92 11.28
N LEU A 254 -10.86 -36.14 12.52
CA LEU A 254 -10.03 -36.16 13.73
C LEU A 254 -9.03 -37.31 13.72
N VAL A 255 -9.46 -38.53 13.38
CA VAL A 255 -8.59 -39.71 13.28
C VAL A 255 -7.54 -39.53 12.18
N THR A 256 -7.91 -38.95 11.04
CA THR A 256 -6.99 -38.65 9.95
C THR A 256 -5.93 -37.62 10.38
N ALA A 257 -6.34 -36.54 11.03
CA ALA A 257 -5.44 -35.53 11.55
C ALA A 257 -4.48 -36.10 12.60
N ASP A 258 -4.98 -36.93 13.53
CA ASP A 258 -4.14 -37.57 14.55
C ASP A 258 -3.12 -38.53 13.93
N ARG A 259 -3.49 -39.29 12.92
CA ARG A 259 -2.58 -40.15 12.17
C ARG A 259 -1.48 -39.36 11.45
N ALA A 260 -1.83 -38.20 10.84
CA ALA A 260 -0.91 -37.39 10.05
C ALA A 260 0.05 -36.56 10.91
N ARG A 261 -0.31 -36.23 12.16
CA ARG A 261 0.44 -35.29 13.02
C ARG A 261 1.91 -35.68 13.22
N SER A 262 2.23 -36.97 13.41
CA SER A 262 3.59 -37.41 13.69
C SER A 262 4.52 -37.21 12.50
N SER A 263 4.03 -37.47 11.29
CA SER A 263 4.78 -37.21 10.05
C SER A 263 5.00 -35.71 9.83
N TRP A 264 4.00 -34.89 10.11
CA TRP A 264 4.15 -33.43 10.00
C TRP A 264 5.10 -32.86 11.05
N ALA A 265 4.98 -33.27 12.31
CA ALA A 265 5.83 -32.84 13.43
C ALA A 265 7.30 -33.26 13.27
N SER A 266 7.60 -34.28 12.45
CA SER A 266 8.98 -34.72 12.19
C SER A 266 9.73 -33.84 11.18
N LYS A 267 9.07 -32.91 10.52
CA LYS A 267 9.72 -31.94 9.64
C LYS A 267 10.59 -30.99 10.45
N SER A 268 11.71 -30.58 9.88
CA SER A 268 12.51 -29.49 10.45
C SER A 268 11.76 -28.17 10.40
N ILE A 269 12.14 -27.24 11.26
CA ILE A 269 11.61 -25.86 11.25
C ILE A 269 11.75 -25.24 9.85
N GLY A 270 12.92 -25.39 9.21
CA GLY A 270 13.15 -24.85 7.86
C GLY A 270 12.24 -25.46 6.80
N GLU A 271 11.96 -26.77 6.83
CA GLU A 271 11.04 -27.41 5.88
C GLU A 271 9.60 -26.90 6.05
N SER A 272 9.14 -26.76 7.29
CA SER A 272 7.80 -26.21 7.58
C SER A 272 7.71 -24.74 7.19
N ALA A 273 8.75 -23.94 7.46
CA ALA A 273 8.84 -22.54 7.07
C ALA A 273 8.78 -22.36 5.54
N GLU A 274 9.52 -23.14 4.77
CA GLU A 274 9.48 -23.09 3.30
C GLU A 274 8.09 -23.46 2.73
N ILE A 275 7.36 -24.35 3.39
CA ILE A 275 5.97 -24.64 3.00
C ILE A 275 5.08 -23.40 3.21
N LEU A 276 5.22 -22.71 4.35
CA LEU A 276 4.46 -21.48 4.60
C LEU A 276 4.84 -20.34 3.65
N HIS A 277 6.11 -20.21 3.27
CA HIS A 277 6.52 -19.25 2.23
C HIS A 277 5.90 -19.58 0.87
N ARG A 278 5.81 -20.85 0.50
CA ARG A 278 5.08 -21.25 -0.72
C ARG A 278 3.58 -20.96 -0.59
N ALA A 279 2.98 -21.20 0.58
CA ALA A 279 1.58 -20.83 0.82
C ALA A 279 1.36 -19.33 0.67
N ALA A 280 2.26 -18.48 1.20
CA ALA A 280 2.25 -17.03 1.00
C ALA A 280 2.29 -16.64 -0.48
N GLN A 281 3.13 -17.31 -1.29
CA GLN A 281 3.20 -17.09 -2.74
C GLN A 281 1.90 -17.49 -3.45
N GLU A 282 1.30 -18.64 -3.08
CA GLU A 282 0.01 -19.07 -3.64
C GLU A 282 -1.13 -18.11 -3.27
N LEU A 283 -1.18 -17.63 -2.03
CA LEU A 283 -2.13 -16.60 -1.60
C LEU A 283 -1.94 -15.30 -2.39
N SER A 284 -0.70 -14.88 -2.62
CA SER A 284 -0.40 -13.73 -3.48
C SER A 284 -0.85 -13.95 -4.92
N ARG A 285 -0.68 -15.16 -5.45
CA ARG A 285 -1.09 -15.52 -6.82
C ARG A 285 -2.60 -15.43 -7.02
N ILE A 286 -3.38 -15.84 -6.02
CA ILE A 286 -4.85 -15.81 -6.07
C ILE A 286 -5.46 -14.53 -5.50
N ARG A 287 -4.66 -13.45 -5.29
CA ARG A 287 -5.14 -12.22 -4.65
C ARG A 287 -6.44 -11.69 -5.27
N GLY A 288 -6.52 -11.64 -6.59
CA GLY A 288 -7.71 -11.14 -7.29
C GLY A 288 -8.92 -12.02 -7.09
N GLU A 289 -8.75 -13.34 -7.19
CA GLU A 289 -9.79 -14.33 -6.94
C GLU A 289 -10.24 -14.28 -5.47
N ALA A 290 -9.31 -14.15 -4.53
CA ALA A 290 -9.63 -14.06 -3.11
C ALA A 290 -10.41 -12.79 -2.77
N ILE A 291 -10.04 -11.63 -3.33
CA ILE A 291 -10.80 -10.39 -3.18
C ILE A 291 -12.20 -10.55 -3.75
N ALA A 292 -12.33 -11.08 -4.98
CA ALA A 292 -13.61 -11.27 -5.63
C ALA A 292 -14.51 -12.27 -4.86
N ALA A 293 -13.91 -13.33 -4.29
CA ALA A 293 -14.60 -14.28 -3.42
C ALA A 293 -15.15 -13.58 -2.16
N MET A 294 -14.35 -12.75 -1.48
CA MET A 294 -14.80 -12.01 -0.30
C MET A 294 -15.89 -10.97 -0.61
N VAL A 295 -15.84 -10.33 -1.78
CA VAL A 295 -16.92 -9.45 -2.26
C VAL A 295 -18.22 -10.23 -2.43
N ARG A 296 -18.17 -11.41 -3.06
CA ARG A 296 -19.33 -12.25 -3.33
C ARG A 296 -19.88 -12.94 -2.07
N ASP A 297 -19.02 -13.41 -1.20
CA ASP A 297 -19.34 -14.29 -0.08
C ASP A 297 -19.67 -13.50 1.21
N ALA A 298 -18.86 -12.48 1.51
CA ALA A 298 -18.96 -11.69 2.73
C ALA A 298 -19.42 -10.23 2.50
N GLY A 299 -19.62 -9.81 1.26
CA GLY A 299 -20.04 -8.44 0.92
C GLY A 299 -18.99 -7.37 1.24
N LYS A 300 -17.71 -7.74 1.29
CA LYS A 300 -16.62 -6.80 1.57
C LYS A 300 -16.36 -5.85 0.43
N ALA A 301 -15.96 -4.62 0.75
CA ALA A 301 -15.40 -3.73 -0.27
C ALA A 301 -14.04 -4.27 -0.75
N PRO A 302 -13.70 -4.13 -2.05
CA PRO A 302 -12.41 -4.62 -2.56
C PRO A 302 -11.20 -4.08 -1.81
N THR A 303 -11.26 -2.84 -1.34
CA THR A 303 -10.20 -2.19 -0.54
C THR A 303 -10.00 -2.83 0.83
N GLU A 304 -11.06 -3.31 1.47
CA GLU A 304 -11.00 -4.02 2.75
C GLU A 304 -10.54 -5.47 2.56
N ALA A 305 -11.02 -6.12 1.49
CA ALA A 305 -10.63 -7.47 1.16
C ALA A 305 -9.15 -7.59 0.76
N ASP A 306 -8.59 -6.59 0.09
CA ASP A 306 -7.18 -6.56 -0.30
C ASP A 306 -6.24 -6.57 0.91
N VAL A 307 -6.57 -5.78 1.93
CA VAL A 307 -5.80 -5.74 3.19
C VAL A 307 -5.80 -7.10 3.89
N GLU A 308 -6.93 -7.81 3.86
CA GLU A 308 -6.98 -9.18 4.41
C GLU A 308 -6.08 -10.16 3.65
N VAL A 309 -5.96 -10.03 2.33
CA VAL A 309 -5.02 -10.87 1.57
C VAL A 309 -3.58 -10.53 1.93
N SER A 310 -3.24 -9.24 2.07
CA SER A 310 -1.91 -8.82 2.53
C SER A 310 -1.60 -9.38 3.92
N GLU A 311 -2.53 -9.28 4.86
CA GLU A 311 -2.38 -9.79 6.23
C GLU A 311 -2.24 -11.32 6.26
N ALA A 312 -2.99 -12.05 5.43
CA ALA A 312 -2.88 -13.50 5.32
C ALA A 312 -1.50 -13.95 4.81
N ILE A 313 -0.95 -13.24 3.83
CA ILE A 313 0.42 -13.44 3.32
C ILE A 313 1.44 -13.16 4.42
N ASP A 314 1.24 -12.06 5.15
CA ASP A 314 2.10 -11.67 6.26
C ASP A 314 2.06 -12.69 7.40
N PHE A 315 0.91 -13.23 7.76
CA PHE A 315 0.82 -14.31 8.74
C PHE A 315 1.63 -15.54 8.33
N CYS A 316 1.55 -15.97 7.08
CA CYS A 316 2.36 -17.09 6.61
C CYS A 316 3.86 -16.80 6.75
N ARG A 317 4.33 -15.65 6.30
CA ARG A 317 5.74 -15.22 6.39
C ARG A 317 6.18 -15.00 7.83
N TYR A 318 5.37 -14.35 8.65
CA TYR A 318 5.69 -14.03 10.03
C TYR A 318 5.83 -15.28 10.90
N TYR A 319 4.87 -16.21 10.79
CA TYR A 319 4.95 -17.47 11.55
C TYR A 319 6.04 -18.40 11.04
N ALA A 320 6.36 -18.38 9.74
CA ALA A 320 7.49 -19.12 9.20
C ALA A 320 8.82 -18.79 9.90
N GLU A 321 9.00 -17.52 10.30
CA GLU A 321 10.20 -17.07 11.01
C GLU A 321 10.06 -17.16 12.55
N GLY A 322 8.85 -17.36 13.06
CA GLY A 322 8.54 -17.16 14.48
C GLY A 322 9.21 -18.15 15.43
N LEU A 323 9.49 -19.39 15.01
CA LEU A 323 10.08 -20.42 15.87
C LEU A 323 11.61 -20.35 15.98
N ASP A 324 12.28 -19.65 15.07
CA ASP A 324 13.75 -19.55 15.06
C ASP A 324 14.25 -18.13 15.40
N ARG A 325 13.35 -17.24 15.82
CA ARG A 325 13.70 -15.85 16.13
C ARG A 325 14.42 -15.70 17.47
N ASP A 326 15.59 -15.04 17.41
CA ASP A 326 16.25 -14.38 18.56
C ASP A 326 16.52 -15.28 19.79
N GLY A 327 16.86 -16.57 19.58
CA GLY A 327 17.15 -17.43 20.70
C GLY A 327 15.97 -17.71 21.63
N MET A 328 14.73 -17.51 21.16
CA MET A 328 13.52 -17.83 21.95
C MET A 328 13.47 -19.29 22.41
N ASN A 329 14.26 -20.17 21.75
CA ASN A 329 14.34 -21.60 22.05
C ASN A 329 15.49 -21.94 23.00
N ASP A 330 16.33 -21.00 23.42
CA ASP A 330 17.43 -21.29 24.35
C ASP A 330 16.89 -21.72 25.74
N GLY A 331 17.01 -23.02 26.01
CA GLY A 331 16.54 -23.59 27.28
C GLY A 331 15.05 -23.89 27.36
N VAL A 332 14.30 -23.77 26.26
CA VAL A 332 12.88 -24.12 26.18
C VAL A 332 12.68 -25.31 25.25
N GLU A 333 12.06 -26.36 25.76
CA GLU A 333 11.61 -27.50 24.95
C GLU A 333 10.18 -27.25 24.48
N MET A 334 10.00 -27.11 23.15
CA MET A 334 8.69 -26.94 22.53
C MET A 334 8.21 -28.24 21.90
N SER A 335 6.94 -28.58 22.12
CA SER A 335 6.30 -29.74 21.52
C SER A 335 4.96 -29.36 20.90
N PRO A 336 4.59 -29.97 19.75
CA PRO A 336 3.26 -29.78 19.17
C PRO A 336 2.15 -30.24 20.12
N LEU A 337 1.03 -29.53 20.10
CA LEU A 337 -0.17 -29.92 20.86
C LEU A 337 -0.89 -31.13 20.25
N GLY A 338 -0.70 -31.38 18.95
CA GLY A 338 -1.25 -32.54 18.24
C GLY A 338 -2.21 -32.11 17.12
N THR A 339 -3.52 -32.30 17.29
CA THR A 339 -4.54 -31.87 16.34
C THR A 339 -5.18 -30.58 16.82
N ILE A 340 -5.17 -29.55 15.98
CA ILE A 340 -5.76 -28.23 16.23
C ILE A 340 -7.00 -28.05 15.36
N CYS A 341 -8.13 -27.72 15.97
CA CYS A 341 -9.32 -27.29 15.25
C CYS A 341 -9.31 -25.76 15.08
N VAL A 342 -9.21 -25.28 13.85
CA VAL A 342 -9.29 -23.86 13.52
C VAL A 342 -10.74 -23.54 13.16
N MET A 343 -11.41 -22.77 14.02
CA MET A 343 -12.77 -22.26 13.82
C MET A 343 -12.71 -20.75 13.68
N SER A 344 -13.05 -20.24 12.50
CA SER A 344 -12.91 -18.82 12.18
C SER A 344 -14.25 -18.09 12.06
N PRO A 345 -14.29 -16.78 12.36
CA PRO A 345 -15.45 -15.95 12.17
C PRO A 345 -15.66 -15.62 10.67
N TRP A 346 -16.78 -14.96 10.36
CA TRP A 346 -17.13 -14.54 9.00
C TRP A 346 -16.66 -13.14 8.62
N ASN A 347 -16.38 -12.29 9.61
CA ASN A 347 -16.10 -10.86 9.39
C ASN A 347 -14.66 -10.57 8.89
N PHE A 348 -13.70 -11.48 9.16
CA PHE A 348 -12.39 -11.52 8.55
C PHE A 348 -12.16 -12.91 7.95
N PRO A 349 -12.85 -13.24 6.84
CA PRO A 349 -12.98 -14.60 6.35
C PRO A 349 -11.71 -15.15 5.70
N PHE A 350 -10.74 -14.31 5.39
CA PHE A 350 -9.49 -14.71 4.74
C PHE A 350 -8.27 -14.63 5.68
N ALA A 351 -8.06 -13.50 6.35
CA ALA A 351 -6.88 -13.29 7.19
C ALA A 351 -6.88 -14.17 8.44
N ILE A 352 -7.94 -14.11 9.26
CA ILE A 352 -7.99 -14.84 10.54
C ILE A 352 -7.86 -16.35 10.37
N PRO A 353 -8.60 -17.03 9.45
CA PRO A 353 -8.42 -18.46 9.25
C PRO A 353 -7.04 -18.82 8.74
N THR A 354 -6.47 -18.04 7.82
CA THR A 354 -5.10 -18.26 7.34
C THR A 354 -4.10 -18.16 8.48
N GLY A 355 -4.20 -17.16 9.34
CA GLY A 355 -3.33 -16.99 10.50
C GLY A 355 -3.42 -18.18 11.46
N GLY A 356 -4.63 -18.64 11.77
CA GLY A 356 -4.84 -19.82 12.61
C GLY A 356 -4.25 -21.10 12.04
N VAL A 357 -4.44 -21.34 10.75
CA VAL A 357 -3.89 -22.50 10.03
C VAL A 357 -2.36 -22.42 9.97
N ALA A 358 -1.81 -21.28 9.56
CA ALA A 358 -0.35 -21.09 9.44
C ALA A 358 0.37 -21.27 10.79
N ALA A 359 -0.15 -20.64 11.85
CA ALA A 359 0.42 -20.78 13.20
C ALA A 359 0.40 -22.23 13.70
N ALA A 360 -0.73 -22.94 13.52
CA ALA A 360 -0.86 -24.32 13.94
C ALA A 360 0.10 -25.25 13.17
N LEU A 361 0.19 -25.10 11.85
CA LEU A 361 1.09 -25.89 11.00
C LEU A 361 2.55 -25.62 11.34
N MET A 362 2.95 -24.35 11.52
CA MET A 362 4.33 -24.00 11.86
C MET A 362 4.75 -24.59 13.21
N ALA A 363 3.83 -24.63 14.18
CA ALA A 363 4.07 -25.27 15.47
C ALA A 363 4.04 -26.82 15.44
N GLY A 364 4.04 -27.44 14.27
CA GLY A 364 4.11 -28.90 14.09
C GLY A 364 2.78 -29.64 14.31
N ASN A 365 1.64 -28.94 14.33
CA ASN A 365 0.34 -29.55 14.56
C ASN A 365 -0.35 -29.95 13.23
N ALA A 366 -1.22 -30.95 13.30
CA ALA A 366 -2.21 -31.23 12.27
C ALA A 366 -3.41 -30.28 12.44
N VAL A 367 -4.09 -29.96 11.36
CA VAL A 367 -5.19 -28.99 11.37
C VAL A 367 -6.49 -29.60 10.83
N VAL A 368 -7.56 -29.45 11.59
CA VAL A 368 -8.93 -29.59 11.15
C VAL A 368 -9.51 -28.19 11.00
N PHE A 369 -9.83 -27.77 9.78
CA PHE A 369 -10.32 -26.44 9.52
C PHE A 369 -11.83 -26.41 9.33
N LYS A 370 -12.53 -25.66 10.18
CA LYS A 370 -13.97 -25.44 10.13
C LYS A 370 -14.23 -23.94 9.91
N PRO A 371 -14.49 -23.49 8.68
CA PRO A 371 -14.82 -22.09 8.41
C PRO A 371 -16.20 -21.70 8.95
N SER A 372 -16.48 -20.39 8.97
CA SER A 372 -17.86 -19.93 9.15
C SER A 372 -18.74 -20.38 7.99
N GLU A 373 -19.97 -20.80 8.26
CA GLU A 373 -20.95 -21.15 7.22
C GLU A 373 -21.35 -19.97 6.33
N LEU A 374 -21.09 -18.74 6.80
CA LEU A 374 -21.33 -17.50 6.05
C LEU A 374 -20.17 -17.10 5.13
N ALA A 375 -19.07 -17.89 5.09
CA ALA A 375 -17.87 -17.56 4.31
C ALA A 375 -17.11 -18.82 3.87
N VAL A 376 -17.84 -19.86 3.47
CA VAL A 376 -17.23 -21.15 3.08
C VAL A 376 -16.49 -21.03 1.76
N TYR A 377 -17.01 -20.27 0.79
CA TYR A 377 -16.36 -20.11 -0.51
C TYR A 377 -15.01 -19.37 -0.39
N THR A 378 -14.95 -18.36 0.45
CA THR A 378 -13.68 -17.65 0.76
C THR A 378 -12.68 -18.61 1.40
N ALA A 379 -13.10 -19.41 2.38
CA ALA A 379 -12.25 -20.40 3.02
C ALA A 379 -11.77 -21.49 2.04
N TRP A 380 -12.60 -21.85 1.07
CA TRP A 380 -12.23 -22.79 -0.01
C TRP A 380 -11.04 -22.30 -0.82
N GLN A 381 -10.93 -20.99 -1.10
CA GLN A 381 -9.77 -20.40 -1.76
C GLN A 381 -8.48 -20.57 -0.94
N ILE A 382 -8.59 -20.43 0.39
CA ILE A 382 -7.45 -20.58 1.31
C ILE A 382 -6.91 -22.00 1.25
N VAL A 383 -7.76 -23.01 1.48
CA VAL A 383 -7.31 -24.40 1.55
C VAL A 383 -6.71 -24.88 0.23
N GLN A 384 -7.27 -24.46 -0.90
CA GLN A 384 -6.71 -24.75 -2.21
C GLN A 384 -5.31 -24.17 -2.40
N ALA A 385 -5.04 -22.96 -1.87
CA ALA A 385 -3.71 -22.36 -1.90
C ALA A 385 -2.71 -23.15 -1.04
N PHE A 386 -3.11 -23.56 0.17
CA PHE A 386 -2.27 -24.39 1.03
C PHE A 386 -1.98 -25.78 0.43
N TRP A 387 -2.94 -26.41 -0.26
CA TRP A 387 -2.70 -27.70 -0.91
C TRP A 387 -1.75 -27.62 -2.10
N ARG A 388 -1.67 -26.46 -2.77
CA ARG A 388 -0.68 -26.24 -3.84
C ARG A 388 0.72 -25.96 -3.33
N ALA A 389 0.86 -25.51 -2.09
CA ALA A 389 2.13 -25.24 -1.42
C ALA A 389 2.84 -26.49 -0.91
#